data_0182d84320b63600500a154c27da5115
#
_entry.id   0182d84320b63600500a154c27da5115
#
_cell.length_a   1.000
_cell.length_b   1.000
_cell.length_c   1.000
_cell.angle_alpha   90.00
_cell.angle_beta   90.00
_cell.angle_gamma   90.00
#
_symmetry.space_group_name_H-M   'P 1'
#
loop_
_entity.id
_entity.type
_entity.pdbx_description
1 polymer ?
#
loop_
_entity_poly.entity_id
_entity_poly.type
_entity_poly.pdbx_seq_one_letter_code
_entity_poly.pdbx_strand_id
1 'polypeptide(L)'
;MRVAACLLGWTVLLPGTVATACAQPIALAAYLAVRGPAADLVFHYGSAPSQVVELFRPAGRGPFPVAILIHGGCWQSRYGGLPQFRAIGARLAAQGIAAWNVEYRRLDEPGGGYPGTYQDVGTAIDWLASRAAALRLDTRRVVAVGHSAGAQLALWAAARARLPPASVLSVAHALAIPDVVSLGGLPDLEHDAQAIRQACGVDVAALTGLPDDNRPDVFSDTSAASMLPNDTSVIAITGELDAVAPPELAARYVDRVRAAGDPARAVVVPDAGHLDEAVLDSPVWPILEATIREVLHLPAR
;
A
#
# COMPACT_ATOMS: atom_id res chain seq x y z
N MET A 1 85.54 -13.59 9.35
CA MET A 1 84.71 -12.41 8.99
C MET A 1 83.44 -12.95 8.33
N ARG A 2 82.31 -12.91 9.02
CA ARG A 2 81.02 -13.28 8.45
C ARG A 2 80.19 -11.99 8.23
N VAL A 3 79.85 -11.75 7.01
CA VAL A 3 79.01 -10.61 6.59
C VAL A 3 77.53 -11.07 6.69
N ALA A 4 76.77 -10.39 7.55
CA ALA A 4 75.31 -10.58 7.67
C ALA A 4 74.60 -9.72 6.60
N ALA A 5 73.80 -10.36 5.78
CA ALA A 5 72.93 -9.70 4.80
C ALA A 5 71.57 -9.42 5.45
N CYS A 6 71.18 -8.13 5.55
CA CYS A 6 69.83 -7.71 5.95
C CYS A 6 68.88 -7.87 4.75
N LEU A 7 67.89 -8.75 4.89
CA LEU A 7 66.75 -8.82 3.97
C LEU A 7 65.69 -7.82 4.43
N LEU A 8 65.46 -6.76 3.66
CA LEU A 8 64.32 -5.87 3.77
C LEU A 8 63.05 -6.56 3.21
N GLY A 9 62.20 -7.00 4.13
CA GLY A 9 60.88 -7.50 3.74
C GLY A 9 59.93 -6.34 3.37
N TRP A 10 59.51 -6.32 2.12
CA TRP A 10 58.45 -5.45 1.65
C TRP A 10 57.08 -6.05 2.07
N THR A 11 56.39 -5.47 3.04
CA THR A 11 54.98 -5.80 3.37
C THR A 11 54.09 -5.12 2.35
N VAL A 12 53.53 -5.89 1.42
CA VAL A 12 52.46 -5.42 0.52
C VAL A 12 51.18 -5.35 1.32
N LEU A 13 50.73 -4.14 1.65
CA LEU A 13 49.38 -3.89 2.14
C LEU A 13 48.39 -4.11 0.98
N LEU A 14 47.64 -5.21 1.01
CA LEU A 14 46.50 -5.41 0.14
C LEU A 14 45.39 -4.39 0.52
N PRO A 15 44.75 -3.69 -0.44
CA PRO A 15 43.63 -2.85 -0.15
C PRO A 15 42.50 -3.72 0.42
N GLY A 16 42.06 -3.41 1.64
CA GLY A 16 40.92 -4.07 2.26
C GLY A 16 39.70 -3.90 1.36
N THR A 17 39.16 -5.01 0.88
CA THR A 17 37.83 -5.04 0.27
C THR A 17 36.84 -4.65 1.35
N VAL A 18 36.31 -3.43 1.27
CA VAL A 18 35.14 -3.02 2.03
C VAL A 18 34.00 -3.87 1.48
N ALA A 19 33.69 -4.95 2.18
CA ALA A 19 32.45 -5.68 1.90
C ALA A 19 31.30 -4.70 2.20
N THR A 20 30.67 -4.18 1.18
CA THR A 20 29.36 -3.53 1.31
C THR A 20 28.42 -4.58 1.88
N ALA A 21 28.07 -4.45 3.16
CA ALA A 21 27.02 -5.25 3.75
C ALA A 21 25.73 -4.91 2.96
N CYS A 22 25.25 -5.86 2.15
CA CYS A 22 23.92 -5.74 1.57
C CYS A 22 22.94 -5.55 2.70
N ALA A 23 22.17 -4.49 2.66
CA ALA A 23 21.10 -4.27 3.63
C ALA A 23 20.16 -5.47 3.56
N GLN A 24 19.92 -6.11 4.72
CA GLN A 24 18.97 -7.22 4.78
C GLN A 24 17.55 -6.65 4.86
N PRO A 25 16.59 -7.18 4.08
CA PRO A 25 15.21 -6.77 4.20
C PRO A 25 14.68 -6.88 5.63
N ILE A 26 13.79 -5.96 6.02
CA ILE A 26 13.23 -5.94 7.36
C ILE A 26 12.47 -7.23 7.67
N ALA A 27 12.73 -7.83 8.83
CA ALA A 27 12.05 -9.03 9.27
C ALA A 27 10.64 -8.71 9.80
N LEU A 28 9.71 -9.68 9.70
CA LEU A 28 8.32 -9.52 10.16
C LEU A 28 8.22 -9.04 11.61
N ALA A 29 9.02 -9.59 12.52
CA ALA A 29 9.00 -9.19 13.92
C ALA A 29 9.38 -7.71 14.11
N ALA A 30 10.37 -7.22 13.36
CA ALA A 30 10.77 -5.81 13.38
C ALA A 30 9.67 -4.91 12.78
N TYR A 31 9.06 -5.29 11.67
CA TYR A 31 7.92 -4.60 11.08
C TYR A 31 6.74 -4.52 12.07
N LEU A 32 6.36 -5.63 12.70
CA LEU A 32 5.28 -5.67 13.69
C LEU A 32 5.60 -4.85 14.95
N ALA A 33 6.87 -4.57 15.22
CA ALA A 33 7.31 -3.68 16.30
C ALA A 33 7.29 -2.20 15.92
N VAL A 34 7.14 -1.85 14.64
CA VAL A 34 7.04 -0.45 14.20
C VAL A 34 5.89 0.25 14.92
N ARG A 35 6.20 1.42 15.48
CA ARG A 35 5.21 2.29 16.11
C ARG A 35 5.44 3.71 15.59
N GLY A 36 4.35 4.42 15.36
CA GLY A 36 4.37 5.85 15.08
C GLY A 36 3.68 6.61 16.21
N PRO A 37 3.69 7.94 16.16
CA PRO A 37 2.94 8.77 17.09
C PRO A 37 1.44 8.50 16.99
N ALA A 38 0.68 8.87 18.02
CA ALA A 38 -0.78 8.86 17.95
C ALA A 38 -1.27 9.83 16.87
N ALA A 39 -2.37 9.49 16.24
CA ALA A 39 -3.04 10.37 15.28
C ALA A 39 -3.66 11.59 15.99
N ASP A 40 -3.84 12.69 15.25
CA ASP A 40 -4.49 13.88 15.77
C ASP A 40 -5.98 13.67 16.08
N LEU A 41 -6.64 12.86 15.26
CA LEU A 41 -8.06 12.51 15.43
C LEU A 41 -8.27 11.03 15.09
N VAL A 42 -9.19 10.41 15.80
CA VAL A 42 -9.64 9.03 15.58
C VAL A 42 -11.15 9.04 15.39
N PHE A 43 -11.61 8.34 14.37
CA PHE A 43 -13.01 8.24 14.03
C PHE A 43 -13.43 6.78 13.92
N HIS A 44 -14.61 6.46 14.42
CA HIS A 44 -15.27 5.17 14.22
C HIS A 44 -16.35 5.34 13.14
N TYR A 45 -16.21 4.65 12.02
CA TYR A 45 -17.17 4.69 10.93
C TYR A 45 -18.21 3.55 11.00
N GLY A 46 -18.08 2.67 11.99
CA GLY A 46 -19.00 1.58 12.30
C GLY A 46 -18.84 1.11 13.74
N SER A 47 -19.50 0.00 14.08
CA SER A 47 -19.55 -0.55 15.46
C SER A 47 -18.46 -1.58 15.76
N ALA A 48 -17.82 -2.17 14.73
CA ALA A 48 -16.74 -3.13 14.95
C ALA A 48 -15.45 -2.42 15.37
N PRO A 49 -14.60 -3.06 16.21
CA PRO A 49 -13.34 -2.47 16.65
C PRO A 49 -12.41 -2.04 15.49
N SER A 50 -12.43 -2.77 14.38
CA SER A 50 -11.62 -2.49 13.18
C SER A 50 -12.30 -1.50 12.22
N GLN A 51 -13.46 -0.94 12.57
CA GLN A 51 -14.10 0.11 11.77
C GLN A 51 -13.64 1.49 12.24
N VAL A 52 -12.34 1.77 12.06
CA VAL A 52 -11.65 2.96 12.58
C VAL A 52 -10.83 3.62 11.49
N VAL A 53 -10.77 4.95 11.56
CA VAL A 53 -9.84 5.77 10.78
C VAL A 53 -9.06 6.68 11.71
N GLU A 54 -7.78 6.80 11.45
CA GLU A 54 -6.88 7.75 12.08
C GLU A 54 -6.55 8.89 11.12
N LEU A 55 -6.72 10.14 11.55
CA LEU A 55 -6.30 11.31 10.77
C LEU A 55 -5.04 11.92 11.38
N PHE A 56 -4.00 12.01 10.57
CA PHE A 56 -2.81 12.83 10.82
C PHE A 56 -2.98 14.12 10.00
N ARG A 57 -3.15 15.25 10.71
CA ARG A 57 -3.49 16.52 10.08
C ARG A 57 -2.31 17.49 10.06
N PRO A 58 -1.98 18.09 8.90
CA PRO A 58 -0.95 19.11 8.84
C PRO A 58 -1.28 20.32 9.69
N ALA A 59 -0.25 21.02 10.14
CA ALA A 59 -0.39 22.34 10.73
C ALA A 59 -0.84 23.37 9.68
N GLY A 60 -1.55 24.43 10.10
CA GLY A 60 -1.97 25.52 9.21
C GLY A 60 -3.46 25.51 8.86
N ARG A 61 -3.79 26.24 7.78
CA ARG A 61 -5.20 26.55 7.47
C ARG A 61 -5.87 25.56 6.49
N GLY A 62 -5.10 24.81 5.67
CA GLY A 62 -5.65 23.97 4.60
C GLY A 62 -6.35 24.81 3.48
N PRO A 63 -7.14 24.18 2.57
CA PRO A 63 -7.40 22.74 2.56
C PRO A 63 -6.16 21.93 2.17
N PHE A 64 -5.97 20.80 2.84
CA PHE A 64 -4.79 19.95 2.67
C PHE A 64 -5.06 18.84 1.66
N PRO A 65 -4.10 18.51 0.76
CA PRO A 65 -4.17 17.29 -0.03
C PRO A 65 -4.15 16.07 0.88
N VAL A 66 -4.68 14.94 0.40
CA VAL A 66 -4.90 13.76 1.24
C VAL A 66 -4.22 12.53 0.66
N ALA A 67 -3.45 11.83 1.49
CA ALA A 67 -3.04 10.46 1.26
C ALA A 67 -3.93 9.52 2.08
N ILE A 68 -4.71 8.67 1.39
CA ILE A 68 -5.45 7.58 2.01
C ILE A 68 -4.47 6.41 2.17
N LEU A 69 -4.23 5.99 3.41
CA LEU A 69 -3.29 4.93 3.72
C LEU A 69 -4.05 3.65 4.06
N ILE A 70 -3.74 2.54 3.37
CA ILE A 70 -4.38 1.24 3.59
C ILE A 70 -3.29 0.19 3.82
N HIS A 71 -3.21 -0.29 5.06
CA HIS A 71 -2.17 -1.23 5.48
C HIS A 71 -2.34 -2.63 4.87
N GLY A 72 -1.23 -3.36 4.81
CA GLY A 72 -1.19 -4.77 4.42
C GLY A 72 -1.50 -5.73 5.57
N GLY A 73 -0.97 -6.95 5.46
CA GLY A 73 -1.10 -8.01 6.46
C GLY A 73 -1.91 -9.20 5.98
N CYS A 74 -1.87 -9.52 4.69
CA CYS A 74 -2.54 -10.69 4.13
C CYS A 74 -4.04 -10.78 4.52
N TRP A 75 -4.70 -9.65 4.73
CA TRP A 75 -6.07 -9.57 5.25
C TRP A 75 -6.29 -10.33 6.56
N GLN A 76 -5.26 -10.46 7.41
CA GLN A 76 -5.29 -11.20 8.68
C GLN A 76 -4.69 -10.35 9.82
N SER A 77 -5.33 -10.34 10.99
CA SER A 77 -4.96 -9.47 12.11
C SER A 77 -3.57 -9.73 12.70
N ARG A 78 -3.07 -10.95 12.56
CA ARG A 78 -1.74 -11.35 13.06
C ARG A 78 -0.55 -10.67 12.35
N TYR A 79 -0.78 -10.04 11.20
CA TYR A 79 0.28 -9.42 10.39
C TYR A 79 0.30 -7.90 10.46
N GLY A 80 -0.38 -7.30 11.44
CA GLY A 80 -0.35 -5.85 11.67
C GLY A 80 -1.65 -5.15 11.31
N GLY A 81 -1.60 -3.83 11.24
CA GLY A 81 -2.75 -2.96 11.02
C GLY A 81 -2.35 -1.48 11.05
N LEU A 82 -3.24 -0.60 11.48
CA LEU A 82 -2.99 0.86 11.60
C LEU A 82 -1.63 1.25 12.18
N PRO A 83 -1.12 0.60 13.27
CA PRO A 83 0.11 1.05 13.93
C PRO A 83 1.31 1.13 13.00
N GLN A 84 1.41 0.24 12.00
CA GLN A 84 2.54 0.18 11.07
C GLN A 84 2.59 1.40 10.14
N PHE A 85 1.45 2.01 9.85
CA PHE A 85 1.34 3.17 8.96
C PHE A 85 1.35 4.52 9.68
N ARG A 86 1.29 4.54 11.02
CA ARG A 86 1.28 5.80 11.81
C ARG A 86 2.52 6.67 11.57
N ALA A 87 3.70 6.04 11.46
CA ALA A 87 4.93 6.79 11.20
C ALA A 87 4.90 7.49 9.85
N ILE A 88 4.41 6.80 8.81
CA ILE A 88 4.20 7.36 7.46
C ILE A 88 3.17 8.47 7.52
N GLY A 89 2.03 8.27 8.18
CA GLY A 89 0.99 9.27 8.35
C GLY A 89 1.49 10.55 8.99
N ALA A 90 2.23 10.44 10.09
CA ALA A 90 2.82 11.59 10.78
C ALA A 90 3.88 12.30 9.93
N ARG A 91 4.69 11.55 9.17
CA ARG A 91 5.69 12.13 8.27
C ARG A 91 5.02 12.92 7.14
N LEU A 92 3.96 12.41 6.54
CA LEU A 92 3.19 13.11 5.50
C LEU A 92 2.53 14.38 6.06
N ALA A 93 1.93 14.31 7.26
CA ALA A 93 1.33 15.46 7.93
C ALA A 93 2.36 16.58 8.19
N ALA A 94 3.57 16.23 8.65
CA ALA A 94 4.66 17.19 8.80
C ALA A 94 5.09 17.86 7.49
N GLN A 95 4.69 17.31 6.35
CA GLN A 95 4.99 17.81 5.02
C GLN A 95 3.80 18.52 4.33
N GLY A 96 2.72 18.74 5.05
CA GLY A 96 1.54 19.42 4.53
C GLY A 96 0.56 18.51 3.80
N ILE A 97 0.67 17.19 3.91
CA ILE A 97 -0.22 16.21 3.32
C ILE A 97 -1.00 15.54 4.46
N ALA A 98 -2.32 15.67 4.48
CA ALA A 98 -3.13 14.96 5.46
C ALA A 98 -3.10 13.45 5.17
N ALA A 99 -2.95 12.62 6.21
CA ALA A 99 -2.99 11.18 6.06
C ALA A 99 -4.26 10.61 6.70
N TRP A 100 -5.05 9.92 5.89
CA TRP A 100 -6.28 9.22 6.25
C TRP A 100 -5.97 7.74 6.36
N ASN A 101 -5.56 7.28 7.56
CA ASN A 101 -5.08 5.92 7.81
C ASN A 101 -6.26 5.01 8.17
N VAL A 102 -6.56 4.06 7.29
CA VAL A 102 -7.76 3.23 7.33
C VAL A 102 -7.47 1.87 7.96
N GLU A 103 -8.28 1.50 8.96
CA GLU A 103 -8.41 0.13 9.45
C GLU A 103 -9.69 -0.48 8.86
N TYR A 104 -9.73 -1.80 8.73
CA TYR A 104 -10.84 -2.54 8.14
C TYR A 104 -10.93 -3.94 8.76
N ARG A 105 -12.13 -4.54 8.79
CA ARG A 105 -12.30 -5.92 9.24
C ARG A 105 -11.59 -6.89 8.31
N ARG A 106 -10.75 -7.73 8.90
CA ARG A 106 -9.95 -8.73 8.19
C ARG A 106 -10.67 -10.08 8.18
N LEU A 107 -10.13 -11.05 7.43
CA LEU A 107 -10.75 -12.37 7.24
C LEU A 107 -11.00 -13.13 8.54
N ASP A 108 -10.17 -12.91 9.56
CA ASP A 108 -10.24 -13.52 10.88
C ASP A 108 -11.09 -12.72 11.90
N GLU A 109 -11.83 -11.71 11.43
CA GLU A 109 -12.72 -10.89 12.25
C GLU A 109 -14.19 -11.09 11.84
N PRO A 110 -15.14 -11.02 12.79
CA PRO A 110 -16.56 -11.17 12.47
C PRO A 110 -17.03 -10.19 11.39
N GLY A 111 -17.53 -10.72 10.29
CA GLY A 111 -17.98 -9.94 9.13
C GLY A 111 -16.88 -9.42 8.22
N GLY A 112 -15.62 -9.86 8.40
CA GLY A 112 -14.54 -9.64 7.44
C GLY A 112 -14.64 -10.53 6.21
N GLY A 113 -13.78 -10.30 5.23
CA GLY A 113 -13.88 -10.93 3.91
C GLY A 113 -14.94 -10.27 3.03
N TYR A 114 -15.41 -11.03 2.03
CA TYR A 114 -16.50 -10.54 1.18
C TYR A 114 -17.85 -10.63 1.89
N PRO A 115 -18.71 -9.58 1.85
CA PRO A 115 -18.43 -8.25 1.29
C PRO A 115 -17.83 -7.27 2.30
N GLY A 116 -17.72 -7.65 3.59
CA GLY A 116 -17.49 -6.74 4.71
C GLY A 116 -16.18 -5.96 4.66
N THR A 117 -15.05 -6.58 4.28
CA THR A 117 -13.76 -5.89 4.13
C THR A 117 -13.85 -4.75 3.10
N TYR A 118 -14.50 -5.00 1.97
CA TYR A 118 -14.69 -4.00 0.92
C TYR A 118 -15.65 -2.89 1.35
N GLN A 119 -16.75 -3.25 2.02
CA GLN A 119 -17.70 -2.29 2.57
C GLN A 119 -17.03 -1.37 3.59
N ASP A 120 -16.13 -1.91 4.42
CA ASP A 120 -15.39 -1.13 5.41
C ASP A 120 -14.48 -0.11 4.73
N VAL A 121 -13.64 -0.56 3.79
CA VAL A 121 -12.72 0.33 3.05
C VAL A 121 -13.51 1.39 2.27
N GLY A 122 -14.57 0.98 1.57
CA GLY A 122 -15.45 1.90 0.85
C GLY A 122 -16.06 2.95 1.77
N THR A 123 -16.64 2.52 2.90
CA THR A 123 -17.27 3.41 3.89
C THR A 123 -16.26 4.37 4.51
N ALA A 124 -15.07 3.89 4.89
CA ALA A 124 -14.01 4.72 5.47
C ALA A 124 -13.58 5.83 4.52
N ILE A 125 -13.50 5.53 3.21
CA ILE A 125 -13.12 6.50 2.17
C ILE A 125 -14.27 7.49 1.89
N ASP A 126 -15.51 7.04 1.82
CA ASP A 126 -16.65 7.93 1.59
C ASP A 126 -16.90 8.83 2.81
N TRP A 127 -16.53 8.35 4.00
CA TRP A 127 -16.59 9.17 5.22
C TRP A 127 -15.60 10.34 5.17
N LEU A 128 -14.42 10.16 4.56
CA LEU A 128 -13.50 11.25 4.26
C LEU A 128 -14.21 12.35 3.45
N ALA A 129 -14.88 11.99 2.35
CA ALA A 129 -15.57 12.95 1.50
C ALA A 129 -16.63 13.75 2.30
N SER A 130 -17.40 13.08 3.14
CA SER A 130 -18.45 13.72 3.96
C SER A 130 -17.92 14.68 5.04
N ARG A 131 -16.66 14.52 5.47
CA ARG A 131 -16.01 15.29 6.53
C ARG A 131 -14.99 16.31 6.00
N ALA A 132 -14.66 16.24 4.74
CA ALA A 132 -13.56 17.00 4.13
C ALA A 132 -13.63 18.51 4.43
N ALA A 133 -14.79 19.13 4.27
CA ALA A 133 -14.97 20.56 4.51
C ALA A 133 -14.69 20.94 5.98
N ALA A 134 -15.24 20.19 6.94
CA ALA A 134 -15.05 20.42 8.37
C ALA A 134 -13.60 20.19 8.82
N LEU A 135 -12.92 19.21 8.20
CA LEU A 135 -11.53 18.86 8.49
C LEU A 135 -10.52 19.65 7.65
N ARG A 136 -11.00 20.47 6.73
CA ARG A 136 -10.18 21.27 5.78
C ARG A 136 -9.29 20.38 4.91
N LEU A 137 -9.85 19.35 4.33
CA LEU A 137 -9.21 18.41 3.41
C LEU A 137 -9.65 18.72 1.98
N ASP A 138 -8.74 18.57 1.02
CA ASP A 138 -9.03 18.78 -0.42
C ASP A 138 -9.24 17.44 -1.11
N THR A 139 -10.49 17.04 -1.28
CA THR A 139 -10.87 15.79 -1.96
C THR A 139 -10.63 15.80 -3.47
N ARG A 140 -10.16 16.90 -4.06
CA ARG A 140 -9.72 16.96 -5.46
C ARG A 140 -8.25 16.59 -5.62
N ARG A 141 -7.49 16.58 -4.51
CA ARG A 141 -6.08 16.20 -4.45
C ARG A 141 -5.94 15.01 -3.49
N VAL A 142 -6.27 13.84 -4.01
CA VAL A 142 -6.29 12.59 -3.25
C VAL A 142 -5.42 11.55 -3.95
N VAL A 143 -4.61 10.85 -3.18
CA VAL A 143 -3.92 9.62 -3.60
C VAL A 143 -4.23 8.50 -2.60
N ALA A 144 -4.48 7.30 -3.10
CA ALA A 144 -4.50 6.12 -2.24
C ALA A 144 -3.13 5.45 -2.25
N VAL A 145 -2.61 5.12 -1.07
CA VAL A 145 -1.37 4.39 -0.87
C VAL A 145 -1.70 3.11 -0.13
N GLY A 146 -1.55 1.99 -0.80
CA GLY A 146 -1.80 0.68 -0.19
C GLY A 146 -0.55 -0.19 -0.20
N HIS A 147 -0.38 -1.01 0.83
CA HIS A 147 0.70 -1.99 0.91
C HIS A 147 0.14 -3.40 0.88
N SER A 148 0.71 -4.30 0.05
CA SER A 148 0.35 -5.72 0.03
C SER A 148 -1.18 -5.92 -0.14
N ALA A 149 -1.84 -6.58 0.79
CA ALA A 149 -3.30 -6.68 0.86
C ALA A 149 -4.01 -5.32 0.77
N GLY A 150 -3.46 -4.28 1.40
CA GLY A 150 -4.00 -2.92 1.33
C GLY A 150 -3.83 -2.28 -0.04
N ALA A 151 -2.84 -2.69 -0.83
CA ALA A 151 -2.70 -2.24 -2.22
C ALA A 151 -3.82 -2.79 -3.11
N GLN A 152 -4.20 -4.06 -2.93
CA GLN A 152 -5.35 -4.64 -3.60
C GLN A 152 -6.62 -3.84 -3.26
N LEU A 153 -6.82 -3.52 -1.98
CA LEU A 153 -7.99 -2.75 -1.53
C LEU A 153 -7.96 -1.29 -2.02
N ALA A 154 -6.78 -0.66 -2.12
CA ALA A 154 -6.64 0.69 -2.66
C ALA A 154 -6.98 0.76 -4.15
N LEU A 155 -6.48 -0.20 -4.94
CA LEU A 155 -6.79 -0.32 -6.37
C LEU A 155 -8.27 -0.62 -6.59
N TRP A 156 -8.87 -1.52 -5.80
CA TRP A 156 -10.29 -1.77 -5.83
C TRP A 156 -11.10 -0.52 -5.48
N ALA A 157 -10.71 0.21 -4.44
CA ALA A 157 -11.43 1.41 -4.02
C ALA A 157 -11.42 2.51 -5.10
N ALA A 158 -10.33 2.65 -5.84
CA ALA A 158 -10.25 3.58 -6.96
C ALA A 158 -11.14 3.14 -8.15
N ALA A 159 -11.33 1.83 -8.34
CA ALA A 159 -12.15 1.28 -9.41
C ALA A 159 -13.67 1.25 -9.10
N ARG A 160 -14.11 1.68 -7.91
CA ARG A 160 -15.51 1.53 -7.44
C ARG A 160 -16.57 2.16 -8.36
N ALA A 161 -16.20 3.14 -9.17
CA ALA A 161 -17.12 3.71 -10.18
C ALA A 161 -17.48 2.72 -11.29
N ARG A 162 -16.73 1.62 -11.42
CA ARG A 162 -16.96 0.55 -12.42
C ARG A 162 -17.70 -0.66 -11.85
N LEU A 163 -18.06 -0.62 -10.57
CA LEU A 163 -18.80 -1.73 -9.94
C LEU A 163 -20.13 -1.99 -10.67
N PRO A 164 -20.48 -3.26 -10.92
CA PRO A 164 -21.80 -3.61 -11.45
C PRO A 164 -22.91 -3.02 -10.58
N PRO A 165 -23.95 -2.40 -11.15
CA PRO A 165 -25.03 -1.81 -10.37
C PRO A 165 -25.75 -2.79 -9.41
N ALA A 166 -25.74 -4.09 -9.75
CA ALA A 166 -26.32 -5.15 -8.90
C ALA A 166 -25.39 -5.60 -7.77
N SER A 167 -24.13 -5.19 -7.75
CA SER A 167 -23.19 -5.57 -6.69
C SER A 167 -23.61 -4.94 -5.35
N VAL A 168 -23.54 -5.73 -4.29
CA VAL A 168 -23.75 -5.24 -2.91
C VAL A 168 -22.66 -4.25 -2.46
N LEU A 169 -21.60 -4.09 -3.25
CA LEU A 169 -20.51 -3.14 -3.05
C LEU A 169 -20.72 -1.82 -3.79
N SER A 170 -21.73 -1.75 -4.68
CA SER A 170 -22.04 -0.56 -5.46
C SER A 170 -22.61 0.55 -4.56
N VAL A 171 -22.17 1.78 -4.83
CA VAL A 171 -22.66 2.99 -4.14
C VAL A 171 -22.92 4.09 -5.17
N ALA A 172 -23.90 4.96 -4.89
CA ALA A 172 -24.30 6.01 -5.82
C ALA A 172 -23.19 7.05 -6.07
N HIS A 173 -22.38 7.34 -5.09
CA HIS A 173 -21.36 8.40 -5.11
C HIS A 173 -20.11 7.95 -4.36
N ALA A 174 -19.24 7.20 -5.05
CA ALA A 174 -17.91 6.89 -4.54
C ALA A 174 -16.99 8.11 -4.63
N LEU A 175 -16.14 8.32 -3.62
CA LEU A 175 -15.07 9.32 -3.74
C LEU A 175 -14.13 8.90 -4.88
N ALA A 176 -13.90 9.80 -5.84
CA ALA A 176 -12.95 9.57 -6.91
C ALA A 176 -11.51 9.57 -6.37
N ILE A 177 -10.73 8.58 -6.76
CA ILE A 177 -9.31 8.44 -6.43
C ILE A 177 -8.54 8.40 -7.75
N PRO A 178 -7.96 9.54 -8.18
CA PRO A 178 -7.32 9.61 -9.50
C PRO A 178 -5.99 8.86 -9.58
N ASP A 179 -5.31 8.71 -8.44
CA ASP A 179 -3.99 8.11 -8.38
C ASP A 179 -3.88 7.06 -7.27
N VAL A 180 -3.28 5.91 -7.58
CA VAL A 180 -2.97 4.86 -6.60
C VAL A 180 -1.49 4.54 -6.63
N VAL A 181 -0.86 4.57 -5.46
CA VAL A 181 0.48 4.02 -5.23
C VAL A 181 0.32 2.64 -4.59
N SER A 182 0.65 1.62 -5.34
CA SER A 182 0.60 0.21 -4.93
C SER A 182 2.00 -0.24 -4.49
N LEU A 183 2.15 -0.55 -3.22
CA LEU A 183 3.40 -1.04 -2.62
C LEU A 183 3.31 -2.56 -2.46
N GLY A 184 4.14 -3.33 -3.15
CA GLY A 184 4.14 -4.80 -3.10
C GLY A 184 2.75 -5.41 -3.22
N GLY A 185 1.95 -4.91 -4.16
CA GLY A 185 0.53 -5.23 -4.26
C GLY A 185 0.25 -6.60 -4.86
N LEU A 186 -0.93 -7.13 -4.52
CA LEU A 186 -1.52 -8.36 -5.06
C LEU A 186 -2.79 -7.99 -5.85
N PRO A 187 -2.67 -7.32 -7.00
CA PRO A 187 -3.74 -6.55 -7.62
C PRO A 187 -4.77 -7.38 -8.38
N ASP A 188 -4.40 -8.59 -8.82
CA ASP A 188 -5.21 -9.45 -9.68
C ASP A 188 -5.63 -10.71 -8.93
N LEU A 189 -6.79 -10.66 -8.26
CA LEU A 189 -7.26 -11.77 -7.44
C LEU A 189 -7.51 -13.05 -8.25
N GLU A 190 -7.81 -12.92 -9.54
CA GLU A 190 -8.05 -14.06 -10.42
C GLU A 190 -6.75 -14.75 -10.81
N HIS A 191 -5.82 -13.99 -11.40
CA HIS A 191 -4.58 -14.55 -11.95
C HIS A 191 -3.49 -14.78 -10.92
N ASP A 192 -3.51 -14.02 -9.81
CA ASP A 192 -2.52 -14.12 -8.73
C ASP A 192 -2.99 -15.03 -7.55
N ALA A 193 -4.14 -15.74 -7.69
CA ALA A 193 -4.71 -16.57 -6.64
C ALA A 193 -3.73 -17.60 -6.06
N GLN A 194 -2.88 -18.19 -6.91
CA GLN A 194 -1.84 -19.12 -6.46
C GLN A 194 -0.75 -18.42 -5.64
N ALA A 195 -0.28 -17.26 -6.07
CA ALA A 195 0.71 -16.46 -5.37
C ALA A 195 0.17 -16.00 -4.00
N ILE A 196 -1.08 -15.54 -3.95
CA ILE A 196 -1.78 -15.16 -2.72
C ILE A 196 -1.85 -16.34 -1.75
N ARG A 197 -2.22 -17.51 -2.23
CA ARG A 197 -2.27 -18.73 -1.40
C ARG A 197 -0.89 -19.11 -0.86
N GLN A 198 0.15 -19.05 -1.69
CA GLN A 198 1.52 -19.37 -1.28
C GLN A 198 2.09 -18.37 -0.27
N ALA A 199 1.90 -17.07 -0.49
CA ALA A 199 2.46 -16.03 0.35
C ALA A 199 1.67 -15.81 1.65
N CYS A 200 0.34 -15.84 1.57
CA CYS A 200 -0.56 -15.45 2.66
C CYS A 200 -1.30 -16.63 3.31
N GLY A 201 -1.32 -17.80 2.68
CA GLY A 201 -2.14 -18.92 3.13
C GLY A 201 -3.64 -18.67 2.99
N VAL A 202 -4.04 -17.69 2.17
CA VAL A 202 -5.43 -17.25 1.97
C VAL A 202 -6.00 -17.89 0.71
N ASP A 203 -7.21 -18.44 0.80
CA ASP A 203 -8.00 -18.77 -0.37
C ASP A 203 -8.72 -17.52 -0.87
N VAL A 204 -8.55 -17.20 -2.15
CA VAL A 204 -9.15 -16.01 -2.77
C VAL A 204 -10.67 -15.98 -2.61
N ALA A 205 -11.32 -17.16 -2.53
CA ALA A 205 -12.77 -17.25 -2.27
C ALA A 205 -13.20 -16.55 -0.97
N ALA A 206 -12.32 -16.44 0.02
CA ALA A 206 -12.61 -15.68 1.25
C ALA A 206 -12.71 -14.16 0.98
N LEU A 207 -12.01 -13.68 -0.06
CA LEU A 207 -12.02 -12.28 -0.49
C LEU A 207 -13.08 -11.99 -1.54
N THR A 208 -13.37 -12.96 -2.40
CA THR A 208 -14.31 -12.74 -3.51
C THR A 208 -15.74 -13.19 -3.20
N GLY A 209 -15.93 -14.01 -2.17
CA GLY A 209 -17.13 -14.82 -2.01
C GLY A 209 -17.18 -15.94 -3.04
N LEU A 210 -18.25 -16.72 -3.00
CA LEU A 210 -18.51 -17.79 -3.99
C LEU A 210 -19.44 -17.27 -5.09
N PRO A 211 -19.32 -17.78 -6.32
CA PRO A 211 -20.25 -17.45 -7.39
C PRO A 211 -21.64 -18.01 -7.10
N ASP A 212 -22.66 -17.27 -7.53
CA ASP A 212 -24.06 -17.69 -7.54
C ASP A 212 -24.77 -17.22 -8.83
N ASP A 213 -26.05 -17.53 -8.99
CA ASP A 213 -26.82 -17.21 -10.20
C ASP A 213 -26.91 -15.69 -10.48
N ASN A 214 -26.82 -14.84 -9.44
CA ASN A 214 -26.88 -13.39 -9.57
C ASN A 214 -25.49 -12.75 -9.70
N ARG A 215 -24.44 -13.50 -9.32
CA ARG A 215 -23.04 -13.07 -9.31
C ARG A 215 -22.11 -14.20 -9.80
N PRO A 216 -22.25 -14.60 -11.08
CA PRO A 216 -21.48 -15.71 -11.65
C PRO A 216 -19.97 -15.39 -11.78
N ASP A 217 -19.62 -14.12 -11.99
CA ASP A 217 -18.24 -13.62 -12.00
C ASP A 217 -17.96 -12.84 -10.71
N VAL A 218 -17.32 -13.52 -9.77
CA VAL A 218 -16.95 -12.95 -8.45
C VAL A 218 -15.81 -11.92 -8.54
N PHE A 219 -15.05 -11.89 -9.63
CA PHE A 219 -13.94 -10.95 -9.82
C PHE A 219 -14.41 -9.60 -10.36
N SER A 220 -15.56 -9.55 -11.02
CA SER A 220 -16.10 -8.33 -11.63
C SER A 220 -16.36 -7.20 -10.64
N ASP A 221 -16.50 -7.50 -9.33
CA ASP A 221 -16.72 -6.52 -8.29
C ASP A 221 -15.69 -6.56 -7.14
N THR A 222 -14.67 -7.42 -7.22
CA THR A 222 -13.64 -7.56 -6.18
C THR A 222 -12.21 -7.42 -6.66
N SER A 223 -11.94 -7.69 -7.95
CA SER A 223 -10.61 -7.57 -8.55
C SER A 223 -10.48 -6.30 -9.39
N ALA A 224 -9.58 -5.38 -9.00
CA ALA A 224 -9.35 -4.16 -9.77
C ALA A 224 -8.95 -4.44 -11.23
N ALA A 225 -8.26 -5.56 -11.46
CA ALA A 225 -7.86 -6.01 -12.80
C ALA A 225 -9.06 -6.34 -13.71
N SER A 226 -10.20 -6.76 -13.13
CA SER A 226 -11.42 -7.07 -13.86
C SER A 226 -12.32 -5.84 -14.07
N MET A 227 -11.97 -4.69 -13.46
CA MET A 227 -12.68 -3.42 -13.57
C MET A 227 -11.95 -2.37 -14.43
N LEU A 228 -10.95 -2.78 -15.22
CA LEU A 228 -10.22 -1.91 -16.14
C LEU A 228 -11.02 -1.69 -17.45
N PRO A 229 -10.91 -0.52 -18.13
CA PRO A 229 -10.28 0.70 -17.63
C PRO A 229 -11.11 1.37 -16.54
N ASN A 230 -10.46 2.09 -15.61
CA ASN A 230 -11.15 2.70 -14.47
C ASN A 230 -10.78 4.17 -14.24
N ASP A 231 -10.10 4.79 -15.20
CA ASP A 231 -9.69 6.20 -15.19
C ASP A 231 -8.72 6.54 -14.02
N THR A 232 -7.99 5.56 -13.52
CA THR A 232 -7.05 5.73 -12.40
C THR A 232 -5.60 5.55 -12.88
N SER A 233 -4.73 6.47 -12.47
CA SER A 233 -3.28 6.33 -12.67
C SER A 233 -2.69 5.41 -11.61
N VAL A 234 -1.89 4.41 -12.02
CA VAL A 234 -1.29 3.43 -11.13
C VAL A 234 0.23 3.53 -11.11
N ILE A 235 0.79 3.72 -9.92
CA ILE A 235 2.23 3.63 -9.70
C ILE A 235 2.49 2.42 -8.80
N ALA A 236 3.05 1.34 -9.37
CA ALA A 236 3.42 0.16 -8.62
C ALA A 236 4.90 0.27 -8.19
N ILE A 237 5.16 0.28 -6.90
CA ILE A 237 6.51 0.30 -6.33
C ILE A 237 6.71 -1.04 -5.61
N THR A 238 7.78 -1.75 -5.97
CA THR A 238 8.06 -3.08 -5.40
C THR A 238 9.54 -3.21 -5.11
N GLY A 239 9.88 -3.80 -3.98
CA GLY A 239 11.26 -4.14 -3.65
C GLY A 239 11.79 -5.26 -4.55
N GLU A 240 13.04 -5.16 -4.99
CA GLU A 240 13.71 -6.19 -5.82
C GLU A 240 13.73 -7.57 -5.14
N LEU A 241 13.81 -7.57 -3.79
CA LEU A 241 13.88 -8.77 -2.96
C LEU A 241 12.52 -9.17 -2.37
N ASP A 242 11.42 -8.62 -2.89
CA ASP A 242 10.08 -8.99 -2.43
C ASP A 242 9.71 -10.41 -2.86
N ALA A 243 9.68 -11.32 -1.90
CA ALA A 243 9.30 -12.72 -2.11
C ALA A 243 7.79 -12.99 -1.84
N VAL A 244 7.05 -11.99 -1.34
CA VAL A 244 5.60 -12.09 -1.06
C VAL A 244 4.79 -11.66 -2.29
N ALA A 245 5.14 -10.51 -2.84
CA ALA A 245 4.58 -9.96 -4.08
C ALA A 245 5.70 -9.60 -5.05
N PRO A 246 6.33 -10.59 -5.72
CA PRO A 246 7.46 -10.34 -6.60
C PRO A 246 7.18 -9.28 -7.66
N PRO A 247 8.23 -8.52 -8.12
CA PRO A 247 8.07 -7.43 -9.08
C PRO A 247 7.32 -7.80 -10.36
N GLU A 248 7.33 -9.07 -10.74
CA GLU A 248 6.63 -9.57 -11.92
C GLU A 248 5.10 -9.45 -11.80
N LEU A 249 4.54 -9.52 -10.56
CA LEU A 249 3.11 -9.30 -10.34
C LEU A 249 2.74 -7.85 -10.68
N ALA A 250 3.52 -6.90 -10.16
CA ALA A 250 3.36 -5.48 -10.45
C ALA A 250 3.51 -5.18 -11.95
N ALA A 251 4.52 -5.75 -12.60
CA ALA A 251 4.78 -5.56 -14.03
C ALA A 251 3.58 -6.05 -14.88
N ARG A 252 3.08 -7.27 -14.64
CA ARG A 252 1.90 -7.81 -15.36
C ARG A 252 0.66 -6.93 -15.17
N TYR A 253 0.42 -6.47 -13.95
CA TYR A 253 -0.74 -5.60 -13.70
C TYR A 253 -0.60 -4.25 -14.40
N VAL A 254 0.58 -3.61 -14.35
CA VAL A 254 0.88 -2.36 -15.06
C VAL A 254 0.66 -2.51 -16.56
N ASP A 255 1.09 -3.63 -17.15
CA ASP A 255 0.88 -3.91 -18.57
C ASP A 255 -0.62 -4.05 -18.91
N ARG A 256 -1.41 -4.68 -18.03
CA ARG A 256 -2.87 -4.76 -18.21
C ARG A 256 -3.54 -3.39 -18.13
N VAL A 257 -3.14 -2.56 -17.14
CA VAL A 257 -3.66 -1.19 -16.98
C VAL A 257 -3.38 -0.36 -18.24
N ARG A 258 -2.14 -0.40 -18.73
CA ARG A 258 -1.75 0.30 -19.98
C ARG A 258 -2.50 -0.23 -21.20
N ALA A 259 -2.65 -1.53 -21.33
CA ALA A 259 -3.39 -2.14 -22.43
C ALA A 259 -4.89 -1.76 -22.41
N ALA A 260 -5.44 -1.48 -21.24
CA ALA A 260 -6.80 -0.95 -21.08
C ALA A 260 -6.93 0.56 -21.38
N GLY A 261 -5.80 1.29 -21.49
CA GLY A 261 -5.76 2.72 -21.81
C GLY A 261 -5.49 3.64 -20.63
N ASP A 262 -5.38 3.10 -19.42
CA ASP A 262 -5.10 3.90 -18.22
C ASP A 262 -3.60 4.13 -18.02
N PRO A 263 -3.17 5.24 -17.40
CA PRO A 263 -1.77 5.49 -17.09
C PRO A 263 -1.24 4.55 -16.01
N ALA A 264 -0.08 3.93 -16.25
CA ALA A 264 0.56 3.13 -15.21
C ALA A 264 2.09 3.07 -15.37
N ARG A 265 2.81 2.90 -14.26
CA ARG A 265 4.24 2.59 -14.26
C ARG A 265 4.62 1.67 -13.10
N ALA A 266 5.66 0.86 -13.30
CA ALA A 266 6.30 0.07 -12.28
C ALA A 266 7.66 0.65 -11.91
N VAL A 267 8.00 0.58 -10.63
CA VAL A 267 9.30 0.98 -10.07
C VAL A 267 9.79 -0.17 -9.20
N VAL A 268 10.95 -0.73 -9.53
CA VAL A 268 11.61 -1.75 -8.71
C VAL A 268 12.71 -1.08 -7.90
N VAL A 269 12.70 -1.29 -6.59
CA VAL A 269 13.64 -0.66 -5.66
C VAL A 269 14.70 -1.68 -5.26
N PRO A 270 15.99 -1.44 -5.61
CA PRO A 270 17.08 -2.34 -5.25
C PRO A 270 17.20 -2.55 -3.73
N ASP A 271 17.67 -3.72 -3.32
CA ASP A 271 17.97 -4.09 -1.94
C ASP A 271 16.77 -3.99 -0.96
N ALA A 272 15.54 -3.81 -1.44
CA ALA A 272 14.32 -3.73 -0.64
C ALA A 272 13.52 -5.03 -0.72
N GLY A 273 12.98 -5.49 0.40
CA GLY A 273 12.01 -6.57 0.48
C GLY A 273 10.60 -6.06 0.75
N HIS A 274 9.65 -6.99 0.87
CA HIS A 274 8.22 -6.68 1.01
C HIS A 274 7.88 -5.69 2.13
N LEU A 275 8.49 -5.85 3.31
CA LEU A 275 8.15 -5.04 4.48
C LEU A 275 8.89 -3.69 4.49
N ASP A 276 9.99 -3.56 3.73
CA ASP A 276 10.70 -2.30 3.53
C ASP A 276 9.83 -1.25 2.84
N GLU A 277 8.84 -1.69 2.08
CA GLU A 277 7.92 -0.84 1.33
C GLU A 277 6.99 0.00 2.23
N ALA A 278 6.82 -0.42 3.48
CA ALA A 278 5.89 0.18 4.43
C ALA A 278 6.57 0.80 5.67
N VAL A 279 7.87 1.12 5.59
CA VAL A 279 8.62 1.75 6.70
C VAL A 279 9.44 2.94 6.24
N LEU A 280 9.66 3.91 7.15
CA LEU A 280 10.40 5.15 6.84
C LEU A 280 11.89 4.92 6.65
N ASP A 281 12.49 4.02 7.44
CA ASP A 281 13.93 3.73 7.38
C ASP A 281 14.21 2.63 6.34
N SER A 282 13.86 2.92 5.08
CA SER A 282 14.02 1.99 3.97
C SER A 282 14.42 2.72 2.69
N PRO A 283 15.02 2.04 1.71
CA PRO A 283 15.30 2.63 0.40
C PRO A 283 14.02 2.99 -0.38
N VAL A 284 12.86 2.44 0.00
CA VAL A 284 11.57 2.71 -0.66
C VAL A 284 11.01 4.07 -0.27
N TRP A 285 11.21 4.52 0.98
CA TRP A 285 10.58 5.74 1.49
C TRP A 285 10.84 6.99 0.63
N PRO A 286 12.07 7.32 0.24
CA PRO A 286 12.32 8.51 -0.59
C PRO A 286 11.57 8.47 -1.92
N ILE A 287 11.43 7.28 -2.52
CA ILE A 287 10.72 7.06 -3.78
C ILE A 287 9.21 7.21 -3.57
N LEU A 288 8.67 6.62 -2.53
CA LEU A 288 7.27 6.75 -2.14
C LEU A 288 6.90 8.21 -1.86
N GLU A 289 7.72 8.91 -1.05
CA GLU A 289 7.51 10.32 -0.74
C GLU A 289 7.48 11.19 -2.01
N ALA A 290 8.48 11.03 -2.88
CA ALA A 290 8.56 11.76 -4.13
C ALA A 290 7.35 11.48 -5.03
N THR A 291 6.92 10.21 -5.12
CA THR A 291 5.76 9.78 -5.90
C THR A 291 4.47 10.40 -5.37
N ILE A 292 4.23 10.37 -4.05
CA ILE A 292 3.05 11.00 -3.43
C ILE A 292 3.01 12.50 -3.75
N ARG A 293 4.15 13.18 -3.67
CA ARG A 293 4.24 14.62 -3.97
C ARG A 293 3.98 14.91 -5.44
N GLU A 294 4.51 14.08 -6.34
CA GLU A 294 4.30 14.17 -7.79
C GLU A 294 2.82 14.13 -8.14
N VAL A 295 2.11 13.06 -7.71
CA VAL A 295 0.69 12.88 -8.04
C VAL A 295 -0.23 13.89 -7.35
N LEU A 296 0.16 14.43 -6.20
CA LEU A 296 -0.57 15.53 -5.54
C LEU A 296 -0.19 16.91 -6.06
N HIS A 297 0.65 16.99 -7.10
CA HIS A 297 1.14 18.24 -7.71
C HIS A 297 1.79 19.20 -6.70
N LEU A 298 2.59 18.65 -5.78
CA LEU A 298 3.33 19.41 -4.78
C LEU A 298 4.79 19.63 -5.24
N PRO A 299 5.44 20.75 -4.86
CA PRO A 299 6.84 21.00 -5.20
C PRO A 299 7.74 19.86 -4.72
N ALA A 300 8.77 19.50 -5.50
CA ALA A 300 9.83 18.60 -5.05
C ALA A 300 10.55 19.18 -3.82
N ARG A 301 11.07 18.33 -2.96
CA ARG A 301 11.88 18.73 -1.79
C ARG A 301 13.33 18.37 -1.99
#